data_72a746bf8ff63338095cc1692fa8c0b8
#
_entry.id   72a746bf8ff63338095cc1692fa8c0b8
#
_cell.length_a   1.000
_cell.length_b   1.000
_cell.length_c   1.000
_cell.angle_alpha   90.00
_cell.angle_beta   90.00
_cell.angle_gamma   90.00
#
_symmetry.space_group_name_H-M   'P 1'
#
loop_
_entity.id
_entity.type
_entity.pdbx_description
1 polymer ?
#
loop_
_entity_poly.entity_id
_entity_poly.type
_entity_poly.pdbx_seq_one_letter_code
_entity_poly.pdbx_strand_id
1 'polypeptide(L)'
;MLFRSSFNRIWKERDSAQPKLLEAILYKDNLNRAYKRVKANKGAAGIDGMSIEETLPYRKEHQQELKNRILRGKYTPSPVRRVEIPKPDGGVRKLGIPTVIDRTIQQAITQQLVPIYEPLFADGSFGYRPGRSAKDAILKVKEYAEQGYTYAVSLDLSKYFDTLNHEILINLLRKTVKDERVVQLIKRYLKSGVMENGVVMETEEGSPQGSLCRARHNDPYDEIDVMPRYIRYS
;
A
#
# COMPACT_ATOMS: atom_id res chain seq x y z
N MET A 1 24.08 25.00 6.87
CA MET A 1 23.05 25.40 7.85
C MET A 1 21.65 25.71 7.26
N LEU A 2 21.53 25.98 5.97
CA LEU A 2 20.26 26.34 5.29
C LEU A 2 19.31 25.15 5.04
N PHE A 3 19.80 23.92 4.92
CA PHE A 3 18.99 22.71 4.68
C PHE A 3 18.11 22.30 5.88
N ARG A 4 18.55 22.55 7.11
CA ARG A 4 17.80 22.20 8.34
C ARG A 4 16.57 23.08 8.57
N SER A 5 16.59 24.34 8.14
CA SER A 5 15.47 25.28 8.36
C SER A 5 14.31 25.03 7.40
N SER A 6 14.60 24.68 6.13
CA SER A 6 13.59 24.32 5.13
C SER A 6 12.91 22.99 5.48
N PHE A 7 13.68 22.03 5.97
CA PHE A 7 13.20 20.74 6.42
C PHE A 7 12.22 20.88 7.59
N ASN A 8 12.55 21.67 8.62
CA ASN A 8 11.69 21.92 9.77
C ASN A 8 10.40 22.69 9.41
N ARG A 9 10.42 23.58 8.38
CA ARG A 9 9.22 24.26 7.92
C ARG A 9 8.26 23.31 7.22
N ILE A 10 8.76 22.45 6.34
CA ILE A 10 7.98 21.41 5.65
C ILE A 10 7.34 20.44 6.65
N TRP A 11 8.04 20.10 7.74
CA TRP A 11 7.50 19.23 8.80
C TRP A 11 6.41 19.91 9.63
N LYS A 12 6.57 21.19 9.98
CA LYS A 12 5.55 21.92 10.74
C LYS A 12 4.25 22.12 9.94
N GLU A 13 4.34 22.38 8.64
CA GLU A 13 3.17 22.49 7.76
C GLU A 13 2.49 21.13 7.53
N ARG A 14 3.25 20.03 7.50
CA ARG A 14 2.71 18.66 7.39
C ARG A 14 2.09 18.16 8.70
N ASP A 15 2.67 18.46 9.84
CA ASP A 15 2.12 18.12 11.16
C ASP A 15 0.75 18.79 11.39
N SER A 16 0.55 20.01 10.90
CA SER A 16 -0.75 20.69 10.98
C SER A 16 -1.84 20.05 10.09
N ALA A 17 -1.46 19.33 9.03
CA ALA A 17 -2.38 18.65 8.11
C ALA A 17 -2.72 17.21 8.52
N GLN A 18 -1.89 16.57 9.36
CA GLN A 18 -2.09 15.18 9.78
C GLN A 18 -3.38 14.91 10.55
N PRO A 19 -3.89 15.79 11.43
CA PRO A 19 -5.19 15.58 12.09
C PRO A 19 -6.38 15.50 11.13
N LYS A 20 -6.21 15.92 9.88
CA LYS A 20 -7.22 15.87 8.81
C LYS A 20 -6.82 14.93 7.67
N LEU A 21 -5.98 13.93 7.95
CA LEU A 21 -5.45 13.04 6.92
C LEU A 21 -6.57 12.21 6.26
N LEU A 22 -7.55 11.77 7.04
CA LEU A 22 -8.70 11.05 6.51
C LEU A 22 -9.51 11.90 5.52
N GLU A 23 -9.71 13.18 5.80
CA GLU A 23 -10.38 14.13 4.91
C GLU A 23 -9.57 14.31 3.61
N ALA A 24 -8.26 14.42 3.71
CA ALA A 24 -7.38 14.51 2.53
C ALA A 24 -7.44 13.24 1.68
N ILE A 25 -7.46 12.06 2.30
CA ILE A 25 -7.66 10.77 1.61
C ILE A 25 -8.99 10.77 0.85
N LEU A 26 -10.07 11.23 1.49
CA LEU A 26 -11.42 11.22 0.93
C LEU A 26 -11.73 12.46 0.07
N TYR A 27 -10.75 13.34 -0.13
CA TYR A 27 -10.94 14.49 -1.01
C TYR A 27 -11.21 14.07 -2.46
N LYS A 28 -12.12 14.77 -3.13
CA LYS A 28 -12.62 14.39 -4.47
C LYS A 28 -11.50 14.14 -5.48
N ASP A 29 -10.51 15.03 -5.52
CA ASP A 29 -9.42 14.92 -6.50
C ASP A 29 -8.48 13.77 -6.17
N ASN A 30 -8.23 13.49 -4.89
CA ASN A 30 -7.44 12.33 -4.47
C ASN A 30 -8.13 11.02 -4.84
N LEU A 31 -9.43 10.87 -4.57
CA LEU A 31 -10.22 9.71 -4.97
C LEU A 31 -10.30 9.53 -6.49
N ASN A 32 -10.39 10.63 -7.24
CA ASN A 32 -10.40 10.58 -8.71
C ASN A 32 -9.03 10.13 -9.27
N ARG A 33 -7.93 10.63 -8.72
CA ARG A 33 -6.58 10.16 -9.09
C ARG A 33 -6.40 8.69 -8.76
N ALA A 34 -6.86 8.27 -7.58
CA ALA A 34 -6.81 6.87 -7.15
C ALA A 34 -7.58 5.96 -8.11
N TYR A 35 -8.82 6.32 -8.44
CA TYR A 35 -9.60 5.56 -9.40
C TYR A 35 -8.93 5.48 -10.79
N LYS A 36 -8.39 6.59 -11.30
CA LYS A 36 -7.67 6.60 -12.58
C LYS A 36 -6.48 5.62 -12.57
N ARG A 37 -5.73 5.54 -11.47
CA ARG A 37 -4.63 4.57 -11.31
C ARG A 37 -5.15 3.13 -11.29
N VAL A 38 -6.19 2.85 -10.50
CA VAL A 38 -6.81 1.51 -10.45
C VAL A 38 -7.33 1.10 -11.82
N LYS A 39 -7.97 2.03 -12.57
CA LYS A 39 -8.44 1.78 -13.93
C LYS A 39 -7.30 1.47 -14.89
N ALA A 40 -6.20 2.21 -14.81
CA ALA A 40 -5.03 1.99 -15.68
C ALA A 40 -4.41 0.59 -15.50
N ASN A 41 -4.53 0.00 -14.31
CA ASN A 41 -4.02 -1.34 -14.00
C ASN A 41 -4.88 -2.49 -14.56
N LYS A 42 -6.06 -2.22 -15.11
CA LYS A 42 -6.97 -3.21 -15.75
C LYS A 42 -7.17 -4.50 -14.93
N GLY A 43 -7.19 -4.40 -13.60
CA GLY A 43 -7.26 -5.56 -12.72
C GLY A 43 -8.67 -6.19 -12.72
N ALA A 44 -8.73 -7.49 -12.42
CA ALA A 44 -9.98 -8.26 -12.34
C ALA A 44 -10.94 -7.75 -11.26
N ALA A 45 -12.23 -8.10 -11.36
CA ALA A 45 -13.25 -7.84 -10.33
C ALA A 45 -12.93 -8.55 -9.01
N GLY A 46 -13.35 -7.96 -7.90
CA GLY A 46 -13.28 -8.56 -6.57
C GLY A 46 -14.36 -9.62 -6.34
N ILE A 47 -14.74 -9.80 -5.08
CA ILE A 47 -15.80 -10.76 -4.70
C ILE A 47 -17.21 -10.30 -5.13
N ASP A 48 -17.38 -8.99 -5.33
CA ASP A 48 -18.63 -8.36 -5.78
C ASP A 48 -18.94 -8.55 -7.27
N GLY A 49 -17.95 -9.08 -8.01
CA GLY A 49 -18.05 -9.24 -9.48
C GLY A 49 -18.05 -7.92 -10.26
N MET A 50 -18.03 -6.76 -9.59
CA MET A 50 -18.11 -5.45 -10.21
C MET A 50 -16.86 -5.15 -11.02
N SER A 51 -17.02 -4.87 -12.30
CA SER A 51 -15.94 -4.45 -13.19
C SER A 51 -15.48 -3.01 -12.91
N ILE A 52 -14.36 -2.62 -13.50
CA ILE A 52 -13.85 -1.25 -13.38
C ILE A 52 -14.80 -0.25 -14.03
N GLU A 53 -15.41 -0.61 -15.15
CA GLU A 53 -16.34 0.21 -15.91
C GLU A 53 -17.62 0.46 -15.10
N GLU A 54 -18.21 -0.57 -14.51
CA GLU A 54 -19.40 -0.49 -13.66
C GLU A 54 -19.16 0.28 -12.36
N THR A 55 -17.93 0.26 -11.84
CA THR A 55 -17.57 0.97 -10.62
C THR A 55 -17.72 2.49 -10.75
N LEU A 56 -17.54 3.07 -11.93
CA LEU A 56 -17.61 4.53 -12.07
C LEU A 56 -19.02 5.10 -11.86
N PRO A 57 -20.09 4.60 -12.52
CA PRO A 57 -21.45 5.03 -12.25
C PRO A 57 -21.86 4.73 -10.81
N TYR A 58 -21.60 3.53 -10.30
CA TYR A 58 -21.87 3.15 -8.91
C TYR A 58 -21.24 4.15 -7.92
N ARG A 59 -19.96 4.50 -8.12
CA ARG A 59 -19.28 5.45 -7.25
C ARG A 59 -19.86 6.86 -7.33
N LYS A 60 -20.32 7.31 -8.50
CA LYS A 60 -20.95 8.63 -8.64
C LYS A 60 -22.24 8.71 -7.82
N GLU A 61 -23.02 7.66 -7.82
CA GLU A 61 -24.27 7.57 -7.08
C GLU A 61 -24.04 7.45 -5.57
N HIS A 62 -23.14 6.58 -5.13
CA HIS A 62 -22.95 6.21 -3.72
C HIS A 62 -21.79 6.92 -3.04
N GLN A 63 -21.08 7.85 -3.71
CA GLN A 63 -19.85 8.47 -3.20
C GLN A 63 -20.05 9.16 -1.84
N GLN A 64 -21.15 9.85 -1.64
CA GLN A 64 -21.40 10.58 -0.40
C GLN A 64 -21.68 9.63 0.76
N GLU A 65 -22.45 8.59 0.53
CA GLU A 65 -22.71 7.56 1.52
C GLU A 65 -21.42 6.84 1.92
N LEU A 66 -20.62 6.42 0.93
CA LEU A 66 -19.34 5.76 1.15
C LEU A 66 -18.40 6.63 2.00
N LYS A 67 -18.27 7.91 1.67
CA LYS A 67 -17.49 8.87 2.47
C LYS A 67 -17.99 8.98 3.89
N ASN A 68 -19.29 9.12 4.07
CA ASN A 68 -19.91 9.23 5.40
C ASN A 68 -19.68 7.97 6.24
N ARG A 69 -19.77 6.79 5.64
CA ARG A 69 -19.46 5.52 6.32
C ARG A 69 -18.01 5.44 6.76
N ILE A 70 -17.07 5.88 5.91
CA ILE A 70 -15.65 5.90 6.23
C ILE A 70 -15.36 6.91 7.36
N LEU A 71 -15.86 8.14 7.24
CA LEU A 71 -15.65 9.20 8.25
C LEU A 71 -16.19 8.82 9.62
N ARG A 72 -17.35 8.14 9.66
CA ARG A 72 -17.96 7.62 10.89
C ARG A 72 -17.32 6.34 11.42
N GLY A 73 -16.30 5.82 10.74
CA GLY A 73 -15.67 4.56 11.12
C GLY A 73 -16.58 3.33 10.95
N LYS A 74 -17.62 3.40 10.15
CA LYS A 74 -18.58 2.31 9.89
C LYS A 74 -18.34 1.58 8.56
N TYR A 75 -17.28 1.95 7.84
CA TYR A 75 -16.91 1.26 6.62
C TYR A 75 -16.23 -0.06 6.96
N THR A 76 -16.76 -1.14 6.40
CA THR A 76 -16.16 -2.48 6.48
C THR A 76 -15.68 -2.86 5.10
N PRO A 77 -14.35 -3.04 4.90
CA PRO A 77 -13.81 -3.54 3.65
C PRO A 77 -14.35 -4.94 3.33
N SER A 78 -14.50 -5.24 2.05
CA SER A 78 -14.89 -6.57 1.61
C SER A 78 -13.71 -7.54 1.72
N PRO A 79 -13.94 -8.83 1.98
CA PRO A 79 -12.91 -9.86 1.87
C PRO A 79 -12.28 -9.85 0.47
N VAL A 80 -11.01 -10.21 0.36
CA VAL A 80 -10.38 -10.34 -0.95
C VAL A 80 -10.72 -11.68 -1.59
N ARG A 81 -10.91 -11.68 -2.91
CA ARG A 81 -11.11 -12.91 -3.69
C ARG A 81 -9.77 -13.61 -3.90
N ARG A 82 -9.64 -14.85 -3.44
CA ARG A 82 -8.45 -15.68 -3.63
C ARG A 82 -8.32 -16.09 -5.09
N VAL A 83 -7.11 -15.96 -5.64
CA VAL A 83 -6.72 -16.49 -6.94
C VAL A 83 -5.35 -17.14 -6.80
N GLU A 84 -5.20 -18.33 -7.36
CA GLU A 84 -3.92 -19.04 -7.41
C GLU A 84 -3.28 -18.87 -8.78
N ILE A 85 -2.00 -18.48 -8.78
CA ILE A 85 -1.20 -18.33 -10.00
C ILE A 85 -0.03 -19.32 -9.93
N PRO A 86 0.13 -20.20 -10.93
CA PRO A 86 1.29 -21.08 -11.00
C PRO A 86 2.60 -20.28 -11.06
N LYS A 87 3.61 -20.72 -10.33
CA LYS A 87 4.97 -20.21 -10.45
C LYS A 87 5.77 -21.04 -11.45
N PRO A 88 6.83 -20.46 -12.07
CA PRO A 88 7.71 -21.19 -12.99
C PRO A 88 8.42 -22.38 -12.34
N ASP A 89 8.62 -22.35 -11.03
CA ASP A 89 9.26 -23.39 -10.22
C ASP A 89 8.32 -24.54 -9.81
N GLY A 90 7.06 -24.55 -10.29
CA GLY A 90 6.03 -25.54 -9.95
C GLY A 90 5.27 -25.23 -8.67
N GLY A 91 5.58 -24.15 -7.97
CA GLY A 91 4.82 -23.69 -6.82
C GLY A 91 3.58 -22.89 -7.22
N VAL A 92 2.79 -22.47 -6.21
CA VAL A 92 1.59 -21.65 -6.40
C VAL A 92 1.76 -20.33 -5.65
N ARG A 93 1.41 -19.22 -6.28
CA ARG A 93 1.30 -17.91 -5.64
C ARG A 93 -0.16 -17.62 -5.36
N LYS A 94 -0.49 -17.38 -4.10
CA LYS A 94 -1.85 -17.04 -3.66
C LYS A 94 -2.03 -15.52 -3.67
N LEU A 95 -2.83 -15.00 -4.61
CA LEU A 95 -3.17 -13.57 -4.68
C LEU A 95 -4.52 -13.31 -4.03
N GLY A 96 -4.67 -12.13 -3.42
CA GLY A 96 -5.96 -11.61 -2.97
C GLY A 96 -6.39 -10.44 -3.84
N ILE A 97 -7.56 -10.53 -4.48
CA ILE A 97 -8.11 -9.47 -5.33
C ILE A 97 -9.21 -8.74 -4.55
N PRO A 98 -8.96 -7.49 -4.07
CA PRO A 98 -9.99 -6.67 -3.43
C PRO A 98 -11.00 -6.18 -4.46
N THR A 99 -12.18 -5.70 -4.00
CA THR A 99 -13.14 -5.01 -4.86
C THR A 99 -12.52 -3.75 -5.49
N VAL A 100 -13.07 -3.27 -6.60
CA VAL A 100 -12.56 -2.06 -7.25
C VAL A 100 -12.71 -0.82 -6.34
N ILE A 101 -13.78 -0.79 -5.54
CA ILE A 101 -14.00 0.25 -4.53
C ILE A 101 -12.90 0.21 -3.47
N ASP A 102 -12.62 -0.96 -2.90
CA ASP A 102 -11.58 -1.12 -1.89
C ASP A 102 -10.20 -0.76 -2.44
N ARG A 103 -9.85 -1.24 -3.64
CA ARG A 103 -8.60 -0.83 -4.32
C ARG A 103 -8.50 0.68 -4.51
N THR A 104 -9.62 1.34 -4.82
CA THR A 104 -9.63 2.80 -5.00
C THR A 104 -9.38 3.52 -3.67
N ILE A 105 -9.99 3.06 -2.57
CA ILE A 105 -9.76 3.65 -1.24
C ILE A 105 -8.33 3.37 -0.79
N GLN A 106 -7.83 2.15 -0.93
CA GLN A 106 -6.45 1.78 -0.62
C GLN A 106 -5.45 2.63 -1.41
N GLN A 107 -5.67 2.81 -2.71
CA GLN A 107 -4.85 3.68 -3.54
C GLN A 107 -4.91 5.14 -3.09
N ALA A 108 -6.08 5.62 -2.64
CA ALA A 108 -6.21 6.97 -2.10
C ALA A 108 -5.46 7.16 -0.78
N ILE A 109 -5.46 6.14 0.11
CA ILE A 109 -4.65 6.10 1.33
C ILE A 109 -3.16 6.18 0.96
N THR A 110 -2.70 5.31 0.06
CA THR A 110 -1.30 5.26 -0.39
C THR A 110 -0.81 6.60 -0.91
N GLN A 111 -1.60 7.29 -1.73
CA GLN A 111 -1.24 8.60 -2.29
C GLN A 111 -0.97 9.66 -1.22
N GLN A 112 -1.60 9.55 -0.06
CA GLN A 112 -1.40 10.46 1.07
C GLN A 112 -0.30 9.99 2.02
N LEU A 113 -0.07 8.68 2.14
CA LEU A 113 0.99 8.14 3.00
C LEU A 113 2.37 8.23 2.35
N VAL A 114 2.49 8.04 1.03
CA VAL A 114 3.78 8.11 0.32
C VAL A 114 4.57 9.37 0.66
N PRO A 115 4.03 10.60 0.56
CA PRO A 115 4.80 11.80 0.91
C PRO A 115 5.19 11.89 2.39
N ILE A 116 4.51 11.17 3.27
CA ILE A 116 4.83 11.11 4.70
C ILE A 116 6.02 10.20 4.94
N TYR A 117 6.04 9.02 4.27
CA TYR A 117 7.06 8.00 4.49
C TYR A 117 8.30 8.15 3.61
N GLU A 118 8.17 8.72 2.41
CA GLU A 118 9.27 8.85 1.46
C GLU A 118 10.55 9.49 2.05
N PRO A 119 10.45 10.56 2.88
CA PRO A 119 11.62 11.14 3.51
C PRO A 119 12.25 10.29 4.62
N LEU A 120 11.58 9.23 5.07
CA LEU A 120 12.04 8.36 6.15
C LEU A 120 12.82 7.14 5.65
N PHE A 121 12.77 6.87 4.35
CA PHE A 121 13.50 5.75 3.77
C PHE A 121 14.99 6.03 3.67
N ALA A 122 15.80 4.99 3.91
CA ALA A 122 17.23 5.06 3.67
C ALA A 122 17.55 5.31 2.18
N ASP A 123 18.67 5.98 1.89
CA ASP A 123 19.09 6.27 0.51
C ASP A 123 19.37 5.01 -0.31
N GLY A 124 19.80 3.91 0.34
CA GLY A 124 19.99 2.62 -0.29
C GLY A 124 18.69 1.80 -0.50
N SER A 125 17.53 2.32 -0.14
CA SER A 125 16.25 1.66 -0.39
C SER A 125 15.73 2.06 -1.77
N PHE A 126 15.59 1.09 -2.68
CA PHE A 126 15.16 1.31 -4.07
C PHE A 126 13.80 0.67 -4.38
N GLY A 127 13.44 -0.41 -3.67
CA GLY A 127 12.21 -1.12 -3.93
C GLY A 127 10.98 -0.27 -3.65
N TYR A 128 10.05 -0.22 -4.64
CA TYR A 128 8.71 0.33 -4.47
C TYR A 128 8.62 1.82 -4.10
N ARG A 129 9.62 2.58 -4.43
CA ARG A 129 9.69 4.03 -4.16
C ARG A 129 9.48 4.85 -5.42
N PRO A 130 8.71 5.98 -5.34
CA PRO A 130 8.55 6.88 -6.47
C PRO A 130 9.90 7.41 -6.97
N GLY A 131 10.12 7.34 -8.30
CA GLY A 131 11.33 7.86 -8.93
C GLY A 131 12.60 7.02 -8.71
N ARG A 132 12.47 5.81 -8.14
CA ARG A 132 13.57 4.86 -7.99
C ARG A 132 13.26 3.57 -8.75
N SER A 133 14.29 2.90 -9.26
CA SER A 133 14.16 1.71 -10.09
C SER A 133 15.18 0.63 -9.72
N ALA A 134 14.96 -0.58 -10.21
CA ALA A 134 15.94 -1.68 -10.12
C ALA A 134 17.28 -1.30 -10.76
N LYS A 135 17.25 -0.51 -11.86
CA LYS A 135 18.47 0.00 -12.51
C LYS A 135 19.28 0.87 -11.55
N ASP A 136 18.64 1.76 -10.79
CA ASP A 136 19.33 2.62 -9.82
C ASP A 136 19.97 1.79 -8.70
N ALA A 137 19.30 0.71 -8.27
CA ALA A 137 19.84 -0.24 -7.30
C ALA A 137 21.10 -0.92 -7.84
N ILE A 138 21.08 -1.40 -9.10
CA ILE A 138 22.24 -2.02 -9.76
C ILE A 138 23.40 -1.04 -9.88
N LEU A 139 23.13 0.22 -10.28
CA LEU A 139 24.15 1.25 -10.36
C LEU A 139 24.77 1.54 -8.99
N LYS A 140 23.97 1.51 -7.93
CA LYS A 140 24.49 1.70 -6.57
C LYS A 140 25.37 0.54 -6.11
N VAL A 141 25.02 -0.70 -6.45
CA VAL A 141 25.88 -1.87 -6.20
C VAL A 141 27.20 -1.74 -6.95
N LYS A 142 27.19 -1.31 -8.23
CA LYS A 142 28.37 -1.05 -9.01
C LYS A 142 29.28 0.01 -8.36
N GLU A 143 28.69 1.12 -7.90
CA GLU A 143 29.41 2.18 -7.17
C GLU A 143 30.15 1.62 -5.93
N TYR A 144 29.48 0.77 -5.15
CA TYR A 144 30.12 0.13 -3.99
C TYR A 144 31.28 -0.81 -4.41
N ALA A 145 31.12 -1.58 -5.48
CA ALA A 145 32.19 -2.42 -5.99
C ALA A 145 33.42 -1.59 -6.44
N GLU A 146 33.21 -0.45 -7.09
CA GLU A 146 34.27 0.48 -7.50
C GLU A 146 34.94 1.15 -6.29
N GLN A 147 34.28 1.30 -5.15
CA GLN A 147 34.81 1.75 -3.88
C GLN A 147 35.61 0.66 -3.12
N GLY A 148 35.69 -0.56 -3.66
CA GLY A 148 36.46 -1.65 -3.09
C GLY A 148 35.68 -2.60 -2.17
N TYR A 149 34.37 -2.49 -2.08
CA TYR A 149 33.56 -3.49 -1.37
C TYR A 149 33.50 -4.79 -2.19
N THR A 150 33.99 -5.89 -1.62
CA THR A 150 34.15 -7.18 -2.30
C THR A 150 33.18 -8.25 -1.80
N TYR A 151 32.48 -8.00 -0.71
CA TYR A 151 31.52 -8.94 -0.12
C TYR A 151 30.11 -8.40 -0.22
N ALA A 152 29.15 -9.27 -0.58
CA ALA A 152 27.73 -8.99 -0.56
C ALA A 152 26.99 -10.01 0.30
N VAL A 153 26.15 -9.54 1.22
CA VAL A 153 25.25 -10.39 2.03
C VAL A 153 23.85 -10.23 1.50
N SER A 154 23.22 -11.35 1.09
CA SER A 154 21.82 -11.38 0.67
C SER A 154 20.95 -11.88 1.81
N LEU A 155 19.95 -11.09 2.20
CA LEU A 155 18.98 -11.43 3.23
C LEU A 155 17.57 -11.33 2.64
N ASP A 156 16.74 -12.35 2.88
CA ASP A 156 15.34 -12.36 2.49
C ASP A 156 14.46 -12.86 3.64
N LEU A 157 13.24 -12.34 3.74
CA LEU A 157 12.28 -12.72 4.76
C LEU A 157 11.32 -13.77 4.20
N SER A 158 11.41 -15.00 4.70
CA SER A 158 10.53 -16.08 4.29
C SER A 158 9.08 -15.77 4.67
N LYS A 159 8.16 -15.92 3.69
CA LYS A 159 6.71 -15.77 3.88
C LYS A 159 6.30 -14.46 4.57
N TYR A 160 7.04 -13.37 4.35
CA TYR A 160 6.81 -12.09 5.03
C TYR A 160 5.34 -11.62 4.98
N PHE A 161 4.68 -11.76 3.81
CA PHE A 161 3.28 -11.36 3.65
C PHE A 161 2.30 -12.29 4.37
N ASP A 162 2.65 -13.53 4.56
CA ASP A 162 1.78 -14.52 5.22
C ASP A 162 1.90 -14.46 6.76
N THR A 163 3.03 -13.94 7.27
CA THR A 163 3.36 -13.91 8.71
C THR A 163 3.41 -12.49 9.30
N LEU A 164 2.95 -11.49 8.56
CA LEU A 164 2.96 -10.09 9.01
C LEU A 164 2.05 -9.93 10.24
N ASN A 165 2.64 -9.58 11.38
CA ASN A 165 1.88 -9.32 12.59
C ASN A 165 1.14 -7.98 12.51
N HIS A 166 -0.19 -8.01 12.54
CA HIS A 166 -1.04 -6.83 12.40
C HIS A 166 -0.82 -5.80 13.50
N GLU A 167 -0.66 -6.23 14.77
CA GLU A 167 -0.51 -5.31 15.89
C GLU A 167 0.84 -4.58 15.84
N ILE A 168 1.92 -5.29 15.49
CA ILE A 168 3.23 -4.66 15.29
C ILE A 168 3.15 -3.61 14.19
N LEU A 169 2.56 -3.95 13.05
CA LEU A 169 2.40 -3.02 11.93
C LEU A 169 1.57 -1.79 12.34
N ILE A 170 0.42 -1.99 12.99
CA ILE A 170 -0.44 -0.90 13.45
C ILE A 170 0.28 0.00 14.45
N ASN A 171 1.07 -0.56 15.35
CA ASN A 171 1.87 0.21 16.31
C ASN A 171 2.98 1.02 15.62
N LEU A 172 3.59 0.47 14.57
CA LEU A 172 4.56 1.20 13.73
C LEU A 172 3.89 2.36 12.97
N LEU A 173 2.70 2.11 12.39
CA LEU A 173 1.94 3.16 11.70
C LEU A 173 1.60 4.32 12.63
N ARG A 174 1.18 4.06 13.88
CA ARG A 174 0.87 5.08 14.89
C ARG A 174 2.05 5.99 15.25
N LYS A 175 3.29 5.52 15.10
CA LYS A 175 4.47 6.37 15.33
C LYS A 175 4.51 7.55 14.37
N THR A 176 4.06 7.35 13.14
CA THR A 176 4.17 8.33 12.05
C THR A 176 2.81 8.93 11.67
N VAL A 177 1.77 8.11 11.56
CA VAL A 177 0.40 8.56 11.20
C VAL A 177 -0.35 8.98 12.46
N LYS A 178 -0.68 10.28 12.56
CA LYS A 178 -1.33 10.85 13.75
C LYS A 178 -2.85 10.82 13.71
N ASP A 179 -3.47 10.57 12.54
CA ASP A 179 -4.91 10.39 12.41
C ASP A 179 -5.30 8.94 12.68
N GLU A 180 -5.74 8.66 13.91
CA GLU A 180 -6.14 7.29 14.34
C GLU A 180 -7.25 6.71 13.48
N ARG A 181 -8.11 7.53 12.87
CA ARG A 181 -9.18 7.05 11.97
C ARG A 181 -8.59 6.38 10.74
N VAL A 182 -7.46 6.89 10.22
CA VAL A 182 -6.72 6.27 9.09
C VAL A 182 -6.09 4.96 9.54
N VAL A 183 -5.46 4.92 10.71
CA VAL A 183 -4.86 3.70 11.27
C VAL A 183 -5.92 2.61 11.46
N GLN A 184 -7.09 2.97 12.00
CA GLN A 184 -8.21 2.04 12.16
C GLN A 184 -8.78 1.55 10.82
N LEU A 185 -8.81 2.40 9.80
CA LEU A 185 -9.23 2.00 8.47
C LEU A 185 -8.26 0.97 7.87
N ILE A 186 -6.95 1.19 8.02
CA ILE A 186 -5.91 0.23 7.60
C ILE A 186 -6.06 -1.09 8.36
N LYS A 187 -6.26 -1.04 9.69
CA LYS A 187 -6.50 -2.24 10.52
C LYS A 187 -7.69 -3.07 10.01
N ARG A 188 -8.77 -2.40 9.58
CA ARG A 188 -9.93 -3.10 8.98
C ARG A 188 -9.58 -3.76 7.66
N TYR A 189 -8.75 -3.14 6.83
CA TYR A 189 -8.27 -3.78 5.59
C TYR A 189 -7.43 -5.02 5.87
N LEU A 190 -6.57 -5.01 6.87
CA LEU A 190 -5.79 -6.18 7.27
C LEU A 190 -6.69 -7.34 7.77
N LYS A 191 -7.78 -7.00 8.45
CA LYS A 191 -8.76 -7.96 9.00
C LYS A 191 -9.93 -8.28 8.05
N SER A 192 -9.93 -7.79 6.82
CA SER A 192 -11.08 -7.98 5.91
C SER A 192 -11.30 -9.43 5.48
N GLY A 193 -10.33 -10.30 5.71
CA GLY A 193 -10.44 -11.72 5.38
C GLY A 193 -10.20 -12.04 3.91
N VAL A 194 -10.21 -13.31 3.63
CA VAL A 194 -10.02 -13.89 2.30
C VAL A 194 -11.19 -14.79 1.97
N MET A 195 -11.79 -14.61 0.80
CA MET A 195 -12.81 -15.51 0.29
C MET A 195 -12.17 -16.53 -0.65
N GLU A 196 -12.30 -17.80 -0.28
CA GLU A 196 -11.85 -18.95 -1.07
C GLU A 196 -13.02 -19.94 -1.19
N ASN A 197 -13.38 -20.33 -2.40
CA ASN A 197 -14.49 -21.26 -2.68
C ASN A 197 -15.83 -20.89 -2.02
N GLY A 198 -16.15 -19.59 -1.93
CA GLY A 198 -17.40 -19.09 -1.33
C GLY A 198 -17.36 -18.98 0.21
N VAL A 199 -16.28 -19.38 0.86
CA VAL A 199 -16.12 -19.28 2.32
C VAL A 199 -15.18 -18.13 2.65
N VAL A 200 -15.60 -17.29 3.60
CA VAL A 200 -14.77 -16.19 4.11
C VAL A 200 -13.96 -16.71 5.30
N MET A 201 -12.65 -16.61 5.18
CA MET A 201 -11.71 -16.90 6.26
C MET A 201 -11.20 -15.58 6.83
N GLU A 202 -11.28 -15.39 8.13
CA GLU A 202 -10.68 -14.25 8.82
C GLU A 202 -9.16 -14.34 8.78
N THR A 203 -8.50 -13.20 8.75
CA THR A 203 -7.04 -13.10 8.79
C THR A 203 -6.61 -12.44 10.10
N GLU A 204 -5.92 -13.19 10.96
CA GLU A 204 -5.34 -12.65 12.20
C GLU A 204 -3.94 -12.13 11.99
N GLU A 205 -3.24 -12.64 10.99
CA GLU A 205 -1.91 -12.22 10.55
C GLU A 205 -1.81 -12.24 9.02
N GLY A 206 -0.74 -11.69 8.51
CA GLY A 206 -0.49 -11.61 7.08
C GLY A 206 -1.23 -10.46 6.39
N SER A 207 -0.87 -10.25 5.15
CA SER A 207 -1.53 -9.31 4.23
C SER A 207 -1.73 -10.01 2.90
N PRO A 208 -2.94 -10.00 2.33
CA PRO A 208 -3.18 -10.60 1.02
C PRO A 208 -2.24 -9.97 -0.02
N GLN A 209 -1.43 -10.79 -0.68
CA GLN A 209 -0.56 -10.31 -1.75
C GLN A 209 -1.42 -9.64 -2.83
N GLY A 210 -1.12 -8.37 -3.14
CA GLY A 210 -1.84 -7.58 -4.13
C GLY A 210 -2.92 -6.64 -3.57
N SER A 211 -3.15 -6.57 -2.24
CA SER A 211 -4.22 -5.76 -1.65
C SER A 211 -3.88 -4.26 -1.50
N LEU A 212 -2.64 -3.90 -1.27
CA LEU A 212 -2.21 -2.52 -1.07
C LEU A 212 -1.03 -2.18 -1.98
N CYS A 213 -1.29 -1.74 -3.17
CA CYS A 213 -0.32 -1.22 -4.12
C CYS A 213 0.27 -2.18 -5.14
N ARG A 214 -0.45 -2.32 -6.21
CA ARG A 214 0.18 -2.51 -7.50
C ARG A 214 0.21 -1.13 -8.19
N ALA A 215 1.31 -0.43 -8.14
CA ALA A 215 1.51 0.76 -8.94
C ALA A 215 2.72 0.59 -9.85
N ARG A 216 2.43 0.54 -11.10
CA ARG A 216 3.16 0.62 -12.35
C ARG A 216 3.45 -0.68 -13.06
N HIS A 217 2.75 -0.73 -14.14
CA HIS A 217 2.89 -1.57 -15.30
C HIS A 217 4.18 -1.26 -16.07
N ASN A 218 4.80 -2.29 -16.50
CA ASN A 218 5.76 -2.55 -17.57
C ASN A 218 7.11 -3.13 -17.14
N ASP A 219 7.27 -3.52 -15.85
CA ASP A 219 8.38 -4.36 -15.48
C ASP A 219 7.82 -5.63 -14.82
N PRO A 220 8.12 -6.85 -15.30
CA PRO A 220 7.70 -8.10 -14.66
C PRO A 220 8.22 -8.26 -13.23
N TYR A 221 9.05 -7.34 -12.75
CA TYR A 221 9.62 -7.29 -11.39
C TYR A 221 9.00 -6.20 -10.49
N ASP A 222 8.06 -5.38 -10.98
CA ASP A 222 7.40 -4.32 -10.20
C ASP A 222 6.21 -4.83 -9.39
N GLU A 223 6.43 -5.72 -8.45
CA GLU A 223 5.46 -6.00 -7.38
C GLU A 223 5.65 -5.00 -6.24
N ILE A 224 4.75 -4.02 -6.17
CA ILE A 224 4.83 -2.97 -5.17
C ILE A 224 3.93 -3.25 -3.98
N ASP A 225 4.57 -3.39 -2.85
CA ASP A 225 4.00 -3.27 -1.53
C ASP A 225 4.35 -1.91 -0.93
N VAL A 226 3.36 -1.05 -0.69
CA VAL A 226 3.55 0.17 0.09
C VAL A 226 3.15 -0.09 1.53
N MET A 227 3.76 -1.08 2.12
CA MET A 227 4.00 -1.10 3.55
C MET A 227 5.46 -0.71 3.75
N PRO A 228 5.75 0.33 4.55
CA PRO A 228 7.13 0.67 4.84
C PRO A 228 7.81 -0.54 5.47
N ARG A 229 8.84 -1.04 4.81
CA ARG A 229 9.74 -2.02 5.42
C ARG A 229 10.48 -1.35 6.57
N TYR A 230 9.81 -1.20 7.70
CA TYR A 230 10.45 -0.83 8.95
C TYR A 230 10.98 -2.09 9.63
N ILE A 231 12.11 -2.60 9.12
CA ILE A 231 13.01 -3.40 9.94
C ILE A 231 14.37 -2.77 9.79
N ARG A 232 14.69 -1.87 10.70
CA ARG A 232 16.07 -1.50 11.00
C ARG A 232 16.55 -2.55 11.99
N TYR A 233 17.46 -3.40 11.58
CA TYR A 233 18.28 -4.14 12.52
C TYR A 233 19.30 -3.14 13.08
N SER A 234 19.21 -2.87 14.39
CA SER A 234 20.29 -2.28 15.19
C SER A 234 21.30 -3.35 15.51
#